data_b74e97461fe00c98df75b920e431aeea
#
_entry.id   b74e97461fe00c98df75b920e431aeea
#
_cell.length_a   1.000
_cell.length_b   1.000
_cell.length_c   1.000
_cell.angle_alpha   90.00
_cell.angle_beta   90.00
_cell.angle_gamma   90.00
#
_symmetry.space_group_name_H-M   'P 1'
#
loop_
_entity.id
_entity.type
_entity.pdbx_description
1 polymer ?
#
loop_
_entity_poly.entity_id
_entity_poly.type
_entity_poly.pdbx_seq_one_letter_code
_entity_poly.pdbx_strand_id
1 'polypeptide(L)'
;LKDTIRIAGDLGITTICAMSGLPAGAPGDTTPNWIVSSWPPETRTILDYQWNDVLIPFWGEIVDLAKVHGVRRIALELHGNQCVFNVSSAEKLREAVGPVIGVNLDPSHLFWMGADPLVAAEALGDAIYHVHAKDTMLNPQEQATRSLLENGSLTDIVSRSWSYITLGFGHGEEWWRQFCYRLRMAKYDGWLSIEHEDVLLNSEEGLVKSIEMLRNVLPVAPSDYVPQAI
;
A
#
# COMPACT_ATOMS: atom_id res chain seq x y z
N LEU A 1 -3.99 -3.47 -17.15
CA LEU A 1 -3.64 -2.10 -16.77
C LEU A 1 -3.78 -1.11 -17.94
N LYS A 2 -3.23 -1.39 -19.13
CA LYS A 2 -3.36 -0.48 -20.29
C LYS A 2 -4.83 -0.23 -20.66
N ASP A 3 -5.67 -1.25 -20.62
CA ASP A 3 -7.11 -1.10 -20.89
C ASP A 3 -7.84 -0.38 -19.75
N THR A 4 -7.44 -0.62 -18.50
CA THR A 4 -7.95 0.13 -17.34
C THR A 4 -7.70 1.63 -17.51
N ILE A 5 -6.51 2.03 -17.96
CA ILE A 5 -6.17 3.44 -18.22
C ILE A 5 -7.05 4.04 -19.30
N ARG A 6 -7.27 3.32 -20.41
CA ARG A 6 -8.14 3.79 -21.51
C ARG A 6 -9.58 3.98 -21.04
N ILE A 7 -10.13 2.96 -20.37
CA ILE A 7 -11.49 3.02 -19.82
C ILE A 7 -11.62 4.13 -18.79
N ALA A 8 -10.64 4.30 -17.88
CA ALA A 8 -10.62 5.38 -16.92
C ALA A 8 -10.67 6.74 -17.61
N GLY A 9 -9.86 6.93 -18.67
CA GLY A 9 -9.85 8.16 -19.46
C GLY A 9 -11.21 8.43 -20.12
N ASP A 10 -11.81 7.43 -20.75
CA ASP A 10 -13.14 7.54 -21.39
C ASP A 10 -14.25 7.89 -20.39
N LEU A 11 -14.11 7.47 -19.13
CA LEU A 11 -15.03 7.78 -18.03
C LEU A 11 -14.68 9.07 -17.28
N GLY A 12 -13.60 9.77 -17.63
CA GLY A 12 -13.11 10.95 -16.92
C GLY A 12 -12.52 10.68 -15.53
N ILE A 13 -12.15 9.42 -15.24
CA ILE A 13 -11.51 9.01 -14.00
C ILE A 13 -10.03 9.38 -14.06
N THR A 14 -9.56 10.19 -13.11
CA THR A 14 -8.18 10.72 -13.10
C THR A 14 -7.22 9.99 -12.19
N THR A 15 -7.71 9.09 -11.33
CA THR A 15 -6.90 8.30 -10.38
C THR A 15 -7.27 6.83 -10.48
N ILE A 16 -6.28 5.97 -10.63
CA ILE A 16 -6.45 4.50 -10.60
C ILE A 16 -5.50 3.88 -9.59
N CYS A 17 -5.88 2.73 -9.03
CA CYS A 17 -5.01 1.91 -8.17
C CYS A 17 -4.43 0.74 -8.98
N ALA A 18 -3.21 0.34 -8.64
CA ALA A 18 -2.53 -0.79 -9.28
C ALA A 18 -1.46 -1.40 -8.36
N MET A 19 -1.02 -2.60 -8.70
CA MET A 19 0.17 -3.23 -8.16
C MET A 19 1.38 -2.92 -9.05
N SER A 20 2.57 -2.80 -8.46
CA SER A 20 3.78 -2.47 -9.21
C SER A 20 4.26 -3.58 -10.15
N GLY A 21 3.90 -4.82 -9.84
CA GLY A 21 4.41 -6.01 -10.49
C GLY A 21 5.66 -6.57 -9.81
N LEU A 22 5.91 -7.84 -10.07
CA LEU A 22 7.10 -8.56 -9.60
C LEU A 22 7.68 -9.36 -10.75
N PRO A 23 8.67 -8.82 -11.48
CA PRO A 23 9.34 -9.54 -12.53
C PRO A 23 10.12 -10.76 -12.03
N ALA A 24 10.42 -11.67 -12.95
CA ALA A 24 11.38 -12.74 -12.74
C ALA A 24 12.81 -12.19 -12.53
N GLY A 25 13.72 -13.05 -12.11
CA GLY A 25 15.09 -12.66 -11.77
C GLY A 25 16.05 -12.50 -12.95
N ALA A 26 15.67 -12.96 -14.15
CA ALA A 26 16.53 -12.92 -15.34
C ALA A 26 15.71 -12.97 -16.64
N PRO A 27 16.30 -12.56 -17.79
CA PRO A 27 15.67 -12.69 -19.09
C PRO A 27 15.30 -14.15 -19.41
N GLY A 28 14.07 -14.37 -19.86
CA GLY A 28 13.56 -15.70 -20.21
C GLY A 28 13.02 -16.53 -19.04
N ASP A 29 13.22 -16.09 -17.80
CA ASP A 29 12.53 -16.66 -16.63
C ASP A 29 11.14 -16.05 -16.49
N THR A 30 10.17 -16.85 -16.04
CA THR A 30 8.78 -16.45 -15.81
C THR A 30 8.36 -16.53 -14.35
N THR A 31 9.24 -16.99 -13.48
CA THR A 31 8.96 -17.13 -12.04
C THR A 31 9.19 -15.81 -11.32
N PRO A 32 8.16 -15.20 -10.71
CA PRO A 32 8.34 -13.98 -9.91
C PRO A 32 9.36 -14.19 -8.80
N ASN A 33 10.22 -13.20 -8.57
CA ASN A 33 11.29 -13.30 -7.58
C ASN A 33 11.35 -12.05 -6.70
N TRP A 34 10.88 -12.15 -5.45
CA TRP A 34 10.87 -11.05 -4.50
C TRP A 34 12.17 -11.00 -3.68
N ILE A 35 12.99 -10.00 -3.95
CA ILE A 35 14.28 -9.80 -3.29
C ILE A 35 14.13 -8.79 -2.15
N VAL A 36 14.32 -9.26 -0.93
CA VAL A 36 14.23 -8.45 0.31
C VAL A 36 15.53 -8.46 1.13
N SER A 37 16.59 -9.03 0.58
CA SER A 37 17.92 -9.07 1.19
C SER A 37 18.99 -8.79 0.14
N SER A 38 20.07 -8.11 0.54
CA SER A 38 21.21 -7.83 -0.33
C SER A 38 22.25 -8.97 -0.38
N TRP A 39 21.96 -10.08 0.27
CA TRP A 39 22.79 -11.27 0.29
C TRP A 39 21.99 -12.51 -0.16
N PRO A 40 22.54 -13.41 -0.97
CA PRO A 40 23.90 -13.40 -1.56
C PRO A 40 24.08 -12.32 -2.66
N PRO A 41 25.33 -12.04 -3.13
CA PRO A 41 25.60 -10.95 -4.08
C PRO A 41 24.80 -10.99 -5.38
N GLU A 42 24.39 -12.17 -5.82
CA GLU A 42 23.56 -12.39 -7.01
C GLU A 42 22.21 -11.68 -6.94
N THR A 43 21.71 -11.44 -5.72
CA THR A 43 20.46 -10.70 -5.52
C THR A 43 20.54 -9.27 -6.08
N ARG A 44 21.73 -8.65 -6.08
CA ARG A 44 21.93 -7.32 -6.69
C ARG A 44 21.73 -7.34 -8.18
N THR A 45 22.27 -8.38 -8.87
CA THR A 45 22.08 -8.55 -10.32
C THR A 45 20.61 -8.76 -10.67
N ILE A 46 19.89 -9.53 -9.84
CA ILE A 46 18.45 -9.72 -10.00
C ILE A 46 17.70 -8.38 -9.83
N LEU A 47 18.01 -7.64 -8.77
CA LEU A 47 17.38 -6.33 -8.54
C LEU A 47 17.68 -5.33 -9.66
N ASP A 48 18.92 -5.29 -10.16
CA ASP A 48 19.31 -4.40 -11.25
C ASP A 48 18.50 -4.73 -12.52
N TYR A 49 18.39 -6.01 -12.88
CA TYR A 49 17.57 -6.46 -14.00
C TYR A 49 16.07 -6.11 -13.80
N GLN A 50 15.51 -6.46 -12.63
CA GLN A 50 14.09 -6.20 -12.35
C GLN A 50 13.75 -4.71 -12.44
N TRP A 51 14.60 -3.84 -11.91
CA TRP A 51 14.35 -2.41 -11.88
C TRP A 51 14.69 -1.71 -13.20
N ASN A 52 15.90 -1.93 -13.71
CA ASN A 52 16.42 -1.13 -14.83
C ASN A 52 15.98 -1.65 -16.19
N ASP A 53 15.86 -2.97 -16.34
CA ASP A 53 15.51 -3.58 -17.63
C ASP A 53 14.01 -3.85 -17.76
N VAL A 54 13.26 -3.97 -16.65
CA VAL A 54 11.84 -4.33 -16.71
C VAL A 54 10.94 -3.25 -16.11
N LEU A 55 11.09 -2.94 -14.82
CA LEU A 55 10.10 -2.14 -14.09
C LEU A 55 10.07 -0.68 -14.55
N ILE A 56 11.22 -0.01 -14.56
CA ILE A 56 11.31 1.40 -14.95
C ILE A 56 10.87 1.61 -16.41
N PRO A 57 11.33 0.82 -17.40
CA PRO A 57 10.84 0.94 -18.77
C PRO A 57 9.32 0.72 -18.89
N PHE A 58 8.79 -0.33 -18.24
CA PHE A 58 7.35 -0.61 -18.24
C PHE A 58 6.54 0.55 -17.66
N TRP A 59 6.93 1.07 -16.47
CA TRP A 59 6.19 2.16 -15.84
C TRP A 59 6.36 3.49 -16.57
N GLY A 60 7.47 3.70 -17.28
CA GLY A 60 7.63 4.84 -18.18
C GLY A 60 6.57 4.84 -19.28
N GLU A 61 6.38 3.70 -19.99
CA GLU A 61 5.32 3.55 -21.00
C GLU A 61 3.91 3.73 -20.40
N ILE A 62 3.67 3.20 -19.20
CA ILE A 62 2.38 3.32 -18.52
C ILE A 62 2.08 4.77 -18.14
N VAL A 63 3.06 5.50 -17.64
CA VAL A 63 2.93 6.92 -17.30
C VAL A 63 2.61 7.76 -18.54
N ASP A 64 3.26 7.51 -19.65
CA ASP A 64 2.97 8.23 -20.89
C ASP A 64 1.57 7.90 -21.44
N LEU A 65 1.16 6.64 -21.39
CA LEU A 65 -0.21 6.23 -21.73
C LEU A 65 -1.24 6.91 -20.82
N ALA A 66 -0.98 6.97 -19.52
CA ALA A 66 -1.85 7.61 -18.54
C ALA A 66 -2.06 9.10 -18.86
N LYS A 67 -0.98 9.83 -19.16
CA LYS A 67 -1.03 11.24 -19.58
C LYS A 67 -1.91 11.45 -20.82
N VAL A 68 -1.73 10.59 -21.85
CA VAL A 68 -2.52 10.66 -23.10
C VAL A 68 -4.02 10.50 -22.83
N HIS A 69 -4.40 9.63 -21.91
CA HIS A 69 -5.79 9.36 -21.56
C HIS A 69 -6.34 10.20 -20.41
N GLY A 70 -5.61 11.19 -19.89
CA GLY A 70 -6.08 12.09 -18.83
C GLY A 70 -6.06 11.48 -17.43
N VAL A 71 -5.48 10.29 -17.24
CA VAL A 71 -5.21 9.72 -15.92
C VAL A 71 -3.99 10.43 -15.33
N ARG A 72 -4.19 11.11 -14.22
CA ARG A 72 -3.18 11.97 -13.61
C ARG A 72 -2.42 11.32 -12.46
N ARG A 73 -2.99 10.27 -11.87
CA ARG A 73 -2.48 9.59 -10.68
C ARG A 73 -2.64 8.09 -10.83
N ILE A 74 -1.55 7.36 -10.60
CA ILE A 74 -1.56 5.92 -10.45
C ILE A 74 -1.05 5.62 -9.05
N ALA A 75 -1.96 5.16 -8.19
CA ALA A 75 -1.70 4.83 -6.80
C ALA A 75 -1.22 3.38 -6.71
N LEU A 76 0.08 3.18 -6.49
CA LEU A 76 0.65 1.84 -6.32
C LEU A 76 0.52 1.39 -4.87
N GLU A 77 -0.03 0.21 -4.67
CA GLU A 77 -0.13 -0.38 -3.34
C GLU A 77 1.24 -0.86 -2.86
N LEU A 78 1.60 -0.44 -1.63
CA LEU A 78 2.79 -0.93 -0.94
C LEU A 78 2.52 -2.35 -0.41
N HIS A 79 2.79 -3.36 -1.23
CA HIS A 79 2.42 -4.73 -0.94
C HIS A 79 3.63 -5.67 -1.01
N GLY A 80 3.71 -6.60 -0.08
CA GLY A 80 4.69 -7.69 -0.16
C GLY A 80 4.57 -8.47 -1.47
N ASN A 81 5.63 -9.11 -1.91
CA ASN A 81 5.72 -9.78 -3.22
C ASN A 81 5.47 -8.84 -4.41
N GLN A 82 5.82 -7.56 -4.25
CA GLN A 82 5.83 -6.54 -5.29
C GLN A 82 7.20 -5.84 -5.29
N CYS A 83 7.60 -5.23 -6.41
CA CYS A 83 8.82 -4.43 -6.44
C CYS A 83 8.69 -3.14 -5.62
N VAL A 84 7.50 -2.54 -5.61
CA VAL A 84 7.18 -1.39 -4.76
C VAL A 84 6.40 -1.89 -3.55
N PHE A 85 7.08 -2.02 -2.41
CA PHE A 85 6.51 -2.60 -1.18
C PHE A 85 6.71 -1.73 0.06
N ASN A 86 7.50 -0.67 -0.03
CA ASN A 86 7.77 0.26 1.07
C ASN A 86 8.02 1.68 0.54
N VAL A 87 8.19 2.64 1.43
CA VAL A 87 8.39 4.06 1.08
C VAL A 87 9.56 4.23 0.12
N SER A 88 10.73 3.67 0.43
CA SER A 88 11.94 3.89 -0.40
C SER A 88 11.81 3.29 -1.81
N SER A 89 11.13 2.16 -1.97
CA SER A 89 10.88 1.58 -3.29
C SER A 89 9.84 2.39 -4.09
N ALA A 90 8.87 3.01 -3.42
CA ALA A 90 7.92 3.92 -4.06
C ALA A 90 8.62 5.21 -4.53
N GLU A 91 9.44 5.81 -3.69
CA GLU A 91 10.25 6.98 -4.03
C GLU A 91 11.17 6.70 -5.22
N LYS A 92 11.89 5.58 -5.20
CA LYS A 92 12.76 5.16 -6.30
C LYS A 92 12.03 5.09 -7.63
N LEU A 93 10.84 4.48 -7.68
CA LEU A 93 10.09 4.40 -8.93
C LEU A 93 9.56 5.78 -9.34
N ARG A 94 9.03 6.55 -8.38
CA ARG A 94 8.52 7.91 -8.62
C ARG A 94 9.61 8.86 -9.13
N GLU A 95 10.83 8.78 -8.62
CA GLU A 95 11.99 9.53 -9.12
C GLU A 95 12.32 9.15 -10.57
N ALA A 96 12.25 7.87 -10.90
CA ALA A 96 12.61 7.37 -12.24
C ALA A 96 11.58 7.74 -13.31
N VAL A 97 10.26 7.72 -13.01
CA VAL A 97 9.20 7.84 -14.03
C VAL A 97 8.26 9.02 -13.82
N GLY A 98 8.43 9.78 -12.73
CA GLY A 98 7.72 11.03 -12.46
C GLY A 98 6.48 10.91 -11.58
N PRO A 99 5.86 12.07 -11.28
CA PRO A 99 4.85 12.19 -10.22
C PRO A 99 3.45 11.70 -10.59
N VAL A 100 3.24 11.10 -11.76
CA VAL A 100 2.01 10.35 -12.06
C VAL A 100 1.92 9.12 -11.15
N ILE A 101 3.07 8.56 -10.78
CA ILE A 101 3.16 7.48 -9.80
C ILE A 101 3.07 8.06 -8.39
N GLY A 102 2.20 7.50 -7.58
CA GLY A 102 2.06 7.73 -6.15
C GLY A 102 1.69 6.44 -5.46
N VAL A 103 1.18 6.53 -4.25
CA VAL A 103 0.95 5.37 -3.37
C VAL A 103 -0.52 5.21 -3.04
N ASN A 104 -1.00 3.99 -3.12
CA ASN A 104 -2.13 3.50 -2.36
C ASN A 104 -1.58 2.99 -1.03
N LEU A 105 -1.81 3.75 0.04
CA LEU A 105 -1.29 3.42 1.36
C LEU A 105 -2.25 2.47 2.06
N ASP A 106 -1.88 1.21 2.09
CA ASP A 106 -2.52 0.17 2.90
C ASP A 106 -1.65 -0.11 4.14
N PRO A 107 -2.08 0.25 5.35
CA PRO A 107 -1.30 0.02 6.55
C PRO A 107 -1.13 -1.47 6.86
N SER A 108 -2.08 -2.31 6.44
CA SER A 108 -2.10 -3.72 6.78
C SER A 108 -0.85 -4.48 6.31
N HIS A 109 -0.36 -4.12 5.13
CA HIS A 109 0.84 -4.73 4.57
C HIS A 109 2.10 -4.27 5.29
N LEU A 110 2.17 -2.99 5.68
CA LEU A 110 3.32 -2.45 6.39
C LEU A 110 3.50 -3.08 7.77
N PHE A 111 2.43 -3.39 8.48
CA PHE A 111 2.50 -4.04 9.79
C PHE A 111 3.27 -5.37 9.74
N TRP A 112 2.89 -6.28 8.84
CA TRP A 112 3.58 -7.56 8.77
C TRP A 112 4.94 -7.50 8.09
N MET A 113 5.20 -6.47 7.28
CA MET A 113 6.53 -6.21 6.74
C MET A 113 7.46 -5.49 7.75
N GLY A 114 6.95 -5.13 8.94
CA GLY A 114 7.73 -4.53 10.01
C GLY A 114 8.01 -3.03 9.85
N ALA A 115 7.24 -2.34 9.00
CA ALA A 115 7.29 -0.88 8.88
C ALA A 115 6.17 -0.23 9.71
N ASP A 116 6.37 1.03 10.12
CA ASP A 116 5.38 1.83 10.83
C ASP A 116 4.53 2.64 9.82
N PRO A 117 3.22 2.33 9.68
CA PRO A 117 2.37 3.05 8.73
C PRO A 117 2.17 4.53 9.07
N LEU A 118 2.29 4.92 10.34
CA LEU A 118 2.19 6.32 10.75
C LEU A 118 3.37 7.12 10.23
N VAL A 119 4.58 6.57 10.36
CA VAL A 119 5.81 7.17 9.83
C VAL A 119 5.82 7.14 8.30
N ALA A 120 5.34 6.07 7.71
CA ALA A 120 5.19 5.96 6.25
C ALA A 120 4.25 7.04 5.69
N ALA A 121 3.11 7.31 6.35
CA ALA A 121 2.19 8.37 5.95
C ALA A 121 2.84 9.77 5.98
N GLU A 122 3.67 10.05 6.99
CA GLU A 122 4.42 11.30 7.07
C GLU A 122 5.47 11.43 5.95
N ALA A 123 6.23 10.36 5.72
CA ALA A 123 7.29 10.36 4.72
C ALA A 123 6.74 10.49 3.29
N LEU A 124 5.63 9.83 2.99
CA LEU A 124 5.01 9.87 1.66
C LEU A 124 4.33 11.21 1.36
N GLY A 125 3.75 11.86 2.36
CA GLY A 125 3.14 13.18 2.19
C GLY A 125 2.16 13.25 1.01
N ASP A 126 2.44 14.14 0.05
CA ASP A 126 1.60 14.37 -1.15
C ASP A 126 1.66 13.24 -2.20
N ALA A 127 2.53 12.26 -2.01
CA ALA A 127 2.57 11.05 -2.83
C ALA A 127 1.46 10.05 -2.49
N ILE A 128 0.70 10.23 -1.41
CA ILE A 128 -0.47 9.42 -1.09
C ILE A 128 -1.62 9.81 -2.02
N TYR A 129 -2.00 8.92 -2.92
CA TYR A 129 -3.07 9.15 -3.90
C TYR A 129 -4.35 8.38 -3.59
N HIS A 130 -4.23 7.30 -2.83
CA HIS A 130 -5.33 6.50 -2.31
C HIS A 130 -4.95 5.86 -0.98
N VAL A 131 -5.95 5.43 -0.21
CA VAL A 131 -5.74 4.77 1.08
C VAL A 131 -6.70 3.59 1.20
N HIS A 132 -6.17 2.42 1.55
CA HIS A 132 -6.97 1.31 2.02
C HIS A 132 -7.13 1.37 3.54
N ALA A 133 -8.33 1.09 4.00
CA ALA A 133 -8.64 0.87 5.40
C ALA A 133 -8.75 -0.64 5.63
N LYS A 134 -7.63 -1.26 5.96
CA LYS A 134 -7.45 -2.69 6.23
C LYS A 134 -6.54 -2.86 7.43
N ASP A 135 -6.81 -3.84 8.25
CA ASP A 135 -6.09 -4.06 9.50
C ASP A 135 -5.36 -5.41 9.50
N THR A 136 -4.37 -5.51 10.36
CA THR A 136 -3.59 -6.72 10.57
C THR A 136 -3.44 -6.98 12.06
N MET A 137 -3.80 -8.17 12.50
CA MET A 137 -3.46 -8.67 13.82
C MET A 137 -2.04 -9.23 13.79
N LEU A 138 -1.21 -8.83 14.73
CA LEU A 138 0.08 -9.46 15.01
C LEU A 138 -0.07 -10.42 16.19
N ASN A 139 0.53 -11.61 16.09
CA ASN A 139 0.58 -12.60 17.17
C ASN A 139 2.01 -12.62 17.75
N PRO A 140 2.28 -11.94 18.87
CA PRO A 140 3.64 -11.81 19.41
C PRO A 140 4.29 -13.13 19.80
N GLN A 141 3.50 -14.14 20.18
CA GLN A 141 4.03 -15.45 20.56
C GLN A 141 4.56 -16.21 19.33
N GLU A 142 3.80 -16.22 18.26
CA GLU A 142 4.24 -16.85 17.01
C GLU A 142 5.33 -16.04 16.33
N GLN A 143 5.23 -14.71 16.36
CA GLN A 143 6.28 -13.81 15.86
C GLN A 143 7.64 -14.06 16.54
N ALA A 144 7.65 -14.30 17.85
CA ALA A 144 8.87 -14.53 18.61
C ALA A 144 9.67 -15.77 18.16
N THR A 145 9.00 -16.73 17.55
CA THR A 145 9.62 -17.99 17.09
C THR A 145 9.73 -18.10 15.57
N ARG A 146 8.87 -17.44 14.82
CA ARG A 146 8.76 -17.56 13.35
C ARG A 146 9.12 -16.29 12.60
N SER A 147 9.30 -15.14 13.27
CA SER A 147 9.31 -13.80 12.68
C SER A 147 7.96 -13.44 12.02
N LEU A 148 7.91 -12.30 11.32
CA LEU A 148 6.76 -11.92 10.48
C LEU A 148 6.89 -12.46 9.04
N LEU A 149 8.06 -12.98 8.66
CA LEU A 149 8.29 -13.61 7.36
C LEU A 149 7.92 -15.09 7.44
N GLU A 150 6.70 -15.42 7.09
CA GLU A 150 6.18 -16.77 7.13
C GLU A 150 5.37 -17.12 5.87
N ASN A 151 5.20 -18.40 5.64
CA ASN A 151 4.47 -18.96 4.49
C ASN A 151 3.39 -19.95 4.89
N GLY A 152 2.89 -19.90 6.13
CA GLY A 152 1.77 -20.71 6.62
C GLY A 152 0.46 -20.38 5.88
N SER A 153 -0.51 -21.29 5.96
CA SER A 153 -1.83 -21.08 5.34
C SER A 153 -2.51 -19.82 5.90
N LEU A 154 -3.05 -18.97 5.05
CA LEU A 154 -3.79 -17.77 5.45
C LEU A 154 -5.06 -18.07 6.28
N THR A 155 -5.54 -19.33 6.24
CA THR A 155 -6.70 -19.78 7.02
C THR A 155 -6.35 -20.31 8.42
N ASP A 156 -5.06 -20.49 8.73
CA ASP A 156 -4.60 -20.97 10.04
C ASP A 156 -4.17 -19.79 10.94
N ILE A 157 -5.15 -19.00 11.37
CA ILE A 157 -4.90 -17.78 12.15
C ILE A 157 -4.19 -18.05 13.48
N VAL A 158 -4.45 -19.20 14.09
CA VAL A 158 -3.95 -19.51 15.43
C VAL A 158 -2.44 -19.71 15.45
N SER A 159 -1.88 -20.34 14.42
CA SER A 159 -0.45 -20.64 14.32
C SER A 159 0.35 -19.65 13.48
N ARG A 160 -0.28 -18.57 13.01
CA ARG A 160 0.40 -17.53 12.23
C ARG A 160 0.91 -16.40 13.10
N SER A 161 2.02 -15.79 12.67
CA SER A 161 2.58 -14.58 13.31
C SER A 161 1.78 -13.33 13.00
N TRP A 162 0.97 -13.34 11.94
CA TRP A 162 0.07 -12.25 11.56
C TRP A 162 -1.09 -12.75 10.71
N SER A 163 -2.18 -12.00 10.70
CA SER A 163 -3.35 -12.28 9.84
C SER A 163 -4.09 -10.99 9.54
N TYR A 164 -4.66 -10.87 8.33
CA TYR A 164 -5.61 -9.81 8.05
C TYR A 164 -6.87 -10.01 8.87
N ILE A 165 -7.43 -8.91 9.33
CA ILE A 165 -8.56 -8.93 10.25
C ILE A 165 -9.43 -7.70 10.04
N THR A 166 -10.68 -7.77 10.47
CA THR A 166 -11.61 -6.64 10.42
C THR A 166 -11.02 -5.39 11.08
N LEU A 167 -11.21 -4.25 10.47
CA LEU A 167 -10.70 -2.97 10.92
C LEU A 167 -11.05 -2.71 12.39
N GLY A 168 -10.05 -2.37 13.18
CA GLY A 168 -10.19 -2.13 14.61
C GLY A 168 -9.99 -3.36 15.50
N PHE A 169 -9.88 -4.54 14.94
CA PHE A 169 -9.63 -5.78 15.71
C PHE A 169 -8.14 -6.09 15.89
N GLY A 170 -7.29 -5.56 14.99
CA GLY A 170 -5.84 -5.61 15.15
C GLY A 170 -5.32 -4.37 15.88
N HIS A 171 -5.70 -3.20 15.41
CA HIS A 171 -5.33 -1.90 15.94
C HIS A 171 -6.59 -1.11 16.31
N GLY A 172 -6.72 -0.70 17.57
CA GLY A 172 -7.91 -0.02 18.10
C GLY A 172 -8.07 1.43 17.62
N GLU A 173 -9.16 2.08 18.07
CA GLU A 173 -9.52 3.46 17.70
C GLU A 173 -8.38 4.46 17.90
N GLU A 174 -7.57 4.32 18.94
CA GLU A 174 -6.47 5.25 19.21
C GLU A 174 -5.46 5.25 18.08
N TRP A 175 -5.08 4.08 17.58
CA TRP A 175 -4.16 3.94 16.45
C TRP A 175 -4.77 4.50 15.17
N TRP A 176 -6.02 4.11 14.85
CA TRP A 176 -6.72 4.58 13.66
C TRP A 176 -6.96 6.09 13.67
N ARG A 177 -7.22 6.68 14.85
CA ARG A 177 -7.32 8.14 15.00
C ARG A 177 -5.99 8.82 14.65
N GLN A 178 -4.87 8.29 15.12
CA GLN A 178 -3.55 8.80 14.78
C GLN A 178 -3.27 8.67 13.28
N PHE A 179 -3.59 7.53 12.67
CA PHE A 179 -3.41 7.31 11.23
C PHE A 179 -4.22 8.32 10.41
N CYS A 180 -5.50 8.47 10.68
CA CYS A 180 -6.36 9.45 10.02
C CYS A 180 -5.86 10.89 10.20
N TYR A 181 -5.32 11.21 11.38
CA TYR A 181 -4.74 12.53 11.63
C TYR A 181 -3.45 12.76 10.82
N ARG A 182 -2.60 11.74 10.66
CA ARG A 182 -1.40 11.80 9.79
C ARG A 182 -1.76 12.00 8.32
N LEU A 183 -2.81 11.34 7.83
CA LEU A 183 -3.33 11.56 6.49
C LEU A 183 -3.77 13.03 6.30
N ARG A 184 -4.41 13.60 7.32
CA ARG A 184 -4.79 15.03 7.33
C ARG A 184 -3.55 15.95 7.26
N MET A 185 -2.50 15.64 8.03
CA MET A 185 -1.22 16.37 7.99
C MET A 185 -0.56 16.27 6.61
N ALA A 186 -0.62 15.13 5.96
CA ALA A 186 -0.19 14.90 4.58
C ALA A 186 -1.09 15.59 3.53
N LYS A 187 -2.15 16.31 3.98
CA LYS A 187 -3.16 16.95 3.12
C LYS A 187 -3.92 15.97 2.22
N TYR A 188 -4.00 14.73 2.64
CA TYR A 188 -4.83 13.75 1.97
C TYR A 188 -6.31 14.04 2.25
N ASP A 189 -7.10 14.19 1.19
CA ASP A 189 -8.54 14.47 1.23
C ASP A 189 -9.30 13.52 0.27
N GLY A 190 -8.76 12.30 0.09
CA GLY A 190 -9.33 11.26 -0.77
C GLY A 190 -10.18 10.26 0.03
N TRP A 191 -10.50 9.17 -0.62
CA TRP A 191 -11.30 8.09 -0.06
C TRP A 191 -10.45 7.14 0.77
N LEU A 192 -11.02 6.64 1.88
CA LEU A 192 -10.53 5.46 2.59
C LEU A 192 -11.41 4.28 2.14
N SER A 193 -10.85 3.41 1.32
CA SER A 193 -11.56 2.23 0.83
C SER A 193 -11.39 1.07 1.78
N ILE A 194 -12.49 0.59 2.37
CA ILE A 194 -12.44 -0.59 3.24
C ILE A 194 -12.12 -1.81 2.39
N GLU A 195 -11.08 -2.54 2.78
CA GLU A 195 -10.74 -3.84 2.24
C GLU A 195 -10.90 -4.89 3.34
N HIS A 196 -11.70 -5.93 3.08
CA HIS A 196 -12.05 -6.93 4.07
C HIS A 196 -11.51 -8.31 3.65
N GLU A 197 -10.54 -8.82 4.41
CA GLU A 197 -9.93 -10.13 4.23
C GLU A 197 -9.86 -10.92 5.55
N ASP A 198 -10.89 -10.80 6.38
CA ASP A 198 -11.01 -11.51 7.63
C ASP A 198 -11.65 -12.89 7.41
N VAL A 199 -10.95 -13.95 7.76
CA VAL A 199 -11.47 -15.33 7.61
C VAL A 199 -12.37 -15.76 8.77
N LEU A 200 -12.50 -14.96 9.83
CA LEU A 200 -13.35 -15.25 10.99
C LEU A 200 -14.67 -14.50 10.99
N LEU A 201 -14.76 -13.36 10.30
CA LEU A 201 -15.98 -12.58 10.17
C LEU A 201 -16.50 -12.63 8.73
N ASN A 202 -17.83 -12.71 8.59
CA ASN A 202 -18.42 -12.55 7.27
C ASN A 202 -18.31 -11.10 6.77
N SER A 203 -18.35 -10.93 5.45
CA SER A 203 -18.08 -9.63 4.82
C SER A 203 -19.05 -8.54 5.23
N GLU A 204 -20.34 -8.85 5.44
CA GLU A 204 -21.36 -7.88 5.83
C GLU A 204 -21.09 -7.35 7.24
N GLU A 205 -20.90 -8.26 8.21
CA GLU A 205 -20.60 -7.87 9.59
C GLU A 205 -19.28 -7.11 9.67
N GLY A 206 -18.23 -7.59 9.00
CA GLY A 206 -16.93 -6.94 8.96
C GLY A 206 -16.99 -5.54 8.35
N LEU A 207 -17.75 -5.36 7.26
CA LEU A 207 -17.96 -4.06 6.63
C LEU A 207 -18.69 -3.08 7.59
N VAL A 208 -19.77 -3.52 8.24
CA VAL A 208 -20.51 -2.67 9.20
C VAL A 208 -19.59 -2.20 10.32
N LYS A 209 -18.84 -3.12 10.95
CA LYS A 209 -17.91 -2.80 12.03
C LYS A 209 -16.79 -1.85 11.58
N SER A 210 -16.28 -2.05 10.37
CA SER A 210 -15.26 -1.16 9.79
C SER A 210 -15.79 0.24 9.52
N ILE A 211 -17.03 0.37 9.05
CA ILE A 211 -17.68 1.68 8.88
C ILE A 211 -17.89 2.39 10.23
N GLU A 212 -18.33 1.67 11.25
CA GLU A 212 -18.51 2.21 12.60
C GLU A 212 -17.17 2.72 13.17
N MET A 213 -16.11 1.92 13.05
CA MET A 213 -14.76 2.32 13.45
C MET A 213 -14.33 3.61 12.75
N LEU A 214 -14.43 3.67 11.42
CA LEU A 214 -14.02 4.84 10.66
C LEU A 214 -14.85 6.09 11.02
N ARG A 215 -16.14 5.97 11.26
CA ARG A 215 -16.98 7.08 11.69
C ARG A 215 -16.53 7.69 13.03
N ASN A 216 -15.98 6.88 13.93
CA ASN A 216 -15.50 7.34 15.22
C ASN A 216 -14.15 8.05 15.16
N VAL A 217 -13.33 7.77 14.15
CA VAL A 217 -11.95 8.24 14.09
C VAL A 217 -11.66 9.25 12.98
N LEU A 218 -12.50 9.35 11.95
CA LEU A 218 -12.28 10.25 10.81
C LEU A 218 -12.59 11.71 11.19
N PRO A 219 -11.65 12.65 10.95
CA PRO A 219 -11.95 14.08 10.97
C PRO A 219 -12.70 14.47 9.69
N VAL A 220 -13.99 14.74 9.79
CA VAL A 220 -14.87 15.00 8.63
C VAL A 220 -15.06 16.47 8.29
N ALA A 221 -14.70 17.39 9.20
CA ALA A 221 -14.84 18.83 8.99
C ALA A 221 -13.46 19.50 8.88
N PRO A 222 -13.33 20.57 8.06
CA PRO A 222 -12.15 21.41 8.10
C PRO A 222 -12.01 22.08 9.46
N SER A 223 -10.78 22.45 9.85
CA SER A 223 -10.55 23.24 11.06
C SER A 223 -11.15 24.64 10.90
N ASP A 224 -11.84 25.11 11.92
CA ASP A 224 -12.33 26.49 12.06
C ASP A 224 -11.36 27.37 12.88
N TYR A 225 -10.27 26.77 13.38
CA TYR A 225 -9.25 27.48 14.15
C TYR A 225 -8.15 28.03 13.23
N VAL A 226 -7.95 29.33 13.31
CA VAL A 226 -6.82 30.02 12.63
C VAL A 226 -5.91 30.58 13.73
N PRO A 227 -4.68 30.03 13.91
CA PRO A 227 -3.74 30.57 14.87
C PRO A 227 -3.34 31.99 14.49
N GLN A 228 -3.23 32.90 15.47
CA GLN A 228 -2.65 34.22 15.23
C GLN A 228 -1.17 34.02 14.83
N ALA A 229 -0.75 34.68 13.76
CA ALA A 229 0.65 34.74 13.40
C ALA A 229 1.42 35.45 14.52
N ILE A 230 2.45 34.80 15.06
CA ILE A 230 3.36 35.37 16.07
C ILE A 230 4.51 36.04 15.34
#